data_d05902d88a75bcd9fe484b852dbb1c74
#
_entry.id   d05902d88a75bcd9fe484b852dbb1c74
#
_cell.length_a   1.000
_cell.length_b   1.000
_cell.length_c   1.000
_cell.angle_alpha   90.00
_cell.angle_beta   90.00
_cell.angle_gamma   90.00
#
_symmetry.space_group_name_H-M   'P 1'
#
loop_
_entity.id
_entity.type
_entity.pdbx_description
1 polymer ?
#
loop_
_entity_poly.entity_id
_entity_poly.type
_entity_poly.pdbx_seq_one_letter_code
_entity_poly.pdbx_strand_id
1 'polypeptide(L)'
;MHAVTESMAGRAAVLHLLPLSTVESPKVTLLRGGYPEILAHPRDSNLWFQSYLQTYLERDVRHISQIRSLAAFRRFLTLIASRTGQILNKTDLAAPLGVSVPTITEWIGILETTGQIVLVPPYFENFGKRLIKSPKVYLTDSGLGCHLLGIDTARALSRSPFSQALFEGFVASEIVKQQVNLGRRRELYFFRDQRGLEVDFIVPHGAQELVLIEATASQTVYPNAARSVLSLARSIRNHRTRCVVVHHHRCWTKTMPYLPQALER
;
A
#
# COMPACT_ATOMS: atom_id res chain seq x y z
N MET A 1 -6.70 21.61 11.50
CA MET A 1 -6.12 20.81 12.60
C MET A 1 -5.25 21.60 13.60
N HIS A 2 -4.69 22.78 13.23
CA HIS A 2 -3.83 23.53 14.15
C HIS A 2 -4.50 23.98 15.46
N ALA A 3 -5.76 24.36 15.45
CA ALA A 3 -6.46 24.88 16.64
C ALA A 3 -6.84 23.81 17.69
N VAL A 4 -6.90 22.53 17.34
CA VAL A 4 -7.30 21.45 18.25
C VAL A 4 -6.09 20.84 18.98
N THR A 5 -4.92 20.90 18.40
CA THR A 5 -3.72 20.25 18.95
C THR A 5 -3.05 21.04 20.07
N GLU A 6 -3.15 22.37 20.07
CA GLU A 6 -2.51 23.22 21.09
C GLU A 6 -3.17 23.13 22.48
N SER A 7 -4.51 22.95 22.53
CA SER A 7 -5.23 22.83 23.81
C SER A 7 -5.37 21.42 24.35
N MET A 8 -5.09 20.37 23.53
CA MET A 8 -5.32 18.95 23.85
C MET A 8 -4.05 18.09 23.85
N ALA A 9 -2.87 18.69 23.84
CA ALA A 9 -1.59 17.97 23.90
C ALA A 9 -1.55 17.03 25.11
N GLY A 10 -1.32 15.73 24.89
CA GLY A 10 -1.29 14.69 25.92
C GLY A 10 -2.66 14.28 26.49
N ARG A 11 -3.78 14.85 26.00
CA ARG A 11 -5.15 14.55 26.47
C ARG A 11 -6.05 13.96 25.39
N ALA A 12 -5.55 13.82 24.15
CA ALA A 12 -6.28 13.25 23.03
C ALA A 12 -5.46 12.19 22.33
N ALA A 13 -6.11 11.14 21.85
CA ALA A 13 -5.55 10.16 20.93
C ALA A 13 -5.98 10.54 19.50
N VAL A 14 -5.01 10.60 18.58
CA VAL A 14 -5.28 10.78 17.15
C VAL A 14 -5.37 9.40 16.51
N LEU A 15 -6.56 9.04 16.03
CA LEU A 15 -6.82 7.78 15.35
C LEU A 15 -6.93 8.04 13.84
N HIS A 16 -6.34 7.15 13.05
CA HIS A 16 -6.46 7.18 11.60
C HIS A 16 -7.48 6.13 11.15
N LEU A 17 -8.58 6.58 10.55
CA LEU A 17 -9.57 5.70 9.94
C LEU A 17 -9.16 5.45 8.48
N LEU A 18 -8.73 4.23 8.20
CA LEU A 18 -8.45 3.77 6.84
C LEU A 18 -9.70 3.08 6.26
N PRO A 19 -9.78 2.83 4.94
CA PRO A 19 -10.81 1.97 4.38
C PRO A 19 -10.85 0.61 5.09
N LEU A 20 -12.01 -0.03 5.17
CA LEU A 20 -12.19 -1.31 5.84
C LEU A 20 -11.22 -2.37 5.33
N SER A 21 -10.73 -3.20 6.24
CA SER A 21 -9.91 -4.37 5.94
C SER A 21 -10.79 -5.61 5.69
N THR A 22 -10.18 -6.68 5.17
CA THR A 22 -10.82 -7.99 5.00
C THR A 22 -11.26 -8.61 6.34
N VAL A 23 -10.61 -8.25 7.44
CA VAL A 23 -10.99 -8.67 8.80
C VAL A 23 -12.27 -7.97 9.26
N GLU A 24 -12.43 -6.69 8.92
CA GLU A 24 -13.60 -5.89 9.30
C GLU A 24 -14.81 -6.20 8.42
N SER A 25 -14.61 -6.54 7.14
CA SER A 25 -15.69 -6.91 6.24
C SER A 25 -15.26 -7.95 5.19
N PRO A 26 -15.95 -9.10 5.12
CA PRO A 26 -15.68 -10.11 4.08
C PRO A 26 -16.05 -9.66 2.66
N LYS A 27 -16.72 -8.50 2.51
CA LYS A 27 -17.03 -7.90 1.21
C LYS A 27 -15.85 -7.18 0.58
N VAL A 28 -14.80 -6.88 1.34
CA VAL A 28 -13.56 -6.27 0.84
C VAL A 28 -12.90 -7.23 -0.14
N THR A 29 -12.58 -6.73 -1.32
CA THR A 29 -11.87 -7.49 -2.36
C THR A 29 -10.87 -6.59 -3.06
N LEU A 30 -9.91 -7.18 -3.76
CA LEU A 30 -8.92 -6.45 -4.56
C LEU A 30 -9.59 -5.45 -5.54
N LEU A 31 -10.70 -5.83 -6.17
CA LEU A 31 -11.41 -4.99 -7.14
C LEU A 31 -12.25 -3.89 -6.49
N ARG A 32 -12.88 -4.18 -5.36
CA ARG A 32 -13.83 -3.25 -4.71
C ARG A 32 -13.16 -2.29 -3.73
N GLY A 33 -12.03 -2.73 -3.13
CA GLY A 33 -11.44 -2.00 -2.02
C GLY A 33 -12.25 -2.13 -0.73
N GLY A 34 -12.04 -1.21 0.21
CA GLY A 34 -12.61 -1.20 1.54
C GLY A 34 -13.43 0.04 1.88
N TYR A 35 -13.76 0.92 0.94
CA TYR A 35 -14.64 2.06 1.25
C TYR A 35 -16.04 1.57 1.61
N PRO A 36 -16.60 1.96 2.80
CA PRO A 36 -17.88 1.44 3.29
C PRO A 36 -19.03 1.60 2.30
N GLU A 37 -19.09 2.75 1.62
CA GLU A 37 -20.14 3.05 0.65
C GLU A 37 -20.10 2.12 -0.56
N ILE A 38 -18.90 1.78 -1.05
CA ILE A 38 -18.72 0.80 -2.14
C ILE A 38 -19.19 -0.59 -1.72
N LEU A 39 -18.94 -0.97 -0.46
CA LEU A 39 -19.34 -2.27 0.07
C LEU A 39 -20.85 -2.37 0.32
N ALA A 40 -21.52 -1.22 0.59
CA ALA A 40 -22.95 -1.12 0.73
C ALA A 40 -23.65 -1.08 -0.65
N HIS A 41 -23.14 -0.32 -1.61
CA HIS A 41 -23.72 -0.05 -2.90
C HIS A 41 -22.76 -0.37 -4.08
N PRO A 42 -22.39 -1.64 -4.28
CA PRO A 42 -21.31 -2.02 -5.23
C PRO A 42 -21.64 -1.74 -6.70
N ARG A 43 -22.91 -1.56 -7.06
CA ARG A 43 -23.34 -1.23 -8.43
C ARG A 43 -22.98 0.20 -8.83
N ASP A 44 -22.87 1.10 -7.86
CA ASP A 44 -22.64 2.54 -8.06
C ASP A 44 -21.16 2.92 -7.89
N SER A 45 -20.25 1.93 -7.80
CA SER A 45 -18.84 2.14 -7.46
C SER A 45 -18.13 3.14 -8.37
N ASN A 46 -18.37 3.09 -9.69
CA ASN A 46 -17.74 4.03 -10.63
C ASN A 46 -18.19 5.47 -10.39
N LEU A 47 -19.50 5.70 -10.22
CA LEU A 47 -20.06 7.01 -9.93
C LEU A 47 -19.55 7.53 -8.59
N TRP A 48 -19.50 6.64 -7.59
CA TRP A 48 -19.01 6.98 -6.27
C TRP A 48 -17.53 7.41 -6.30
N PHE A 49 -16.65 6.64 -6.94
CA PHE A 49 -15.23 6.99 -7.05
C PHE A 49 -15.01 8.30 -7.82
N GLN A 50 -15.78 8.55 -8.90
CA GLN A 50 -15.74 9.82 -9.61
C GLN A 50 -16.10 11.00 -8.70
N SER A 51 -17.20 10.86 -7.94
CA SER A 51 -17.67 11.88 -7.00
C SER A 51 -16.68 12.06 -5.84
N TYR A 52 -16.15 10.95 -5.31
CA TYR A 52 -15.14 10.96 -4.25
C TYR A 52 -13.88 11.72 -4.70
N LEU A 53 -13.33 11.39 -5.85
CA LEU A 53 -12.15 12.06 -6.38
C LEU A 53 -12.41 13.57 -6.61
N GLN A 54 -13.59 13.94 -7.11
CA GLN A 54 -13.95 15.33 -7.29
C GLN A 54 -14.04 16.07 -5.96
N THR A 55 -14.77 15.53 -4.99
CA THR A 55 -14.95 16.14 -3.66
C THR A 55 -13.64 16.17 -2.86
N TYR A 56 -12.85 15.09 -2.90
CA TYR A 56 -11.53 15.05 -2.30
C TYR A 56 -10.60 16.14 -2.86
N LEU A 57 -10.56 16.29 -4.18
CA LEU A 57 -9.74 17.29 -4.83
C LEU A 57 -10.20 18.71 -4.52
N GLU A 58 -11.51 18.96 -4.52
CA GLU A 58 -12.06 20.29 -4.34
C GLU A 58 -12.04 20.75 -2.88
N ARG A 59 -12.22 19.84 -1.94
CA ARG A 59 -12.31 20.15 -0.52
C ARG A 59 -10.99 19.94 0.20
N ASP A 60 -10.53 18.68 0.26
CA ASP A 60 -9.45 18.31 1.17
C ASP A 60 -8.10 18.77 0.65
N VAL A 61 -7.85 18.58 -0.64
CA VAL A 61 -6.58 18.94 -1.26
C VAL A 61 -6.39 20.47 -1.33
N ARG A 62 -7.44 21.21 -1.67
CA ARG A 62 -7.37 22.70 -1.67
C ARG A 62 -7.17 23.29 -0.29
N HIS A 63 -7.73 22.68 0.76
CA HIS A 63 -7.55 23.17 2.14
C HIS A 63 -6.16 22.88 2.71
N ILE A 64 -5.52 21.80 2.26
CA ILE A 64 -4.20 21.40 2.75
C ILE A 64 -3.09 22.14 2.01
N SER A 65 -3.28 22.44 0.72
CA SER A 65 -2.26 23.03 -0.15
C SER A 65 -2.87 23.93 -1.22
N GLN A 66 -2.14 25.02 -1.56
CA GLN A 66 -2.50 25.91 -2.67
C GLN A 66 -2.17 25.27 -4.02
N ILE A 67 -2.80 24.12 -4.35
CA ILE A 67 -2.57 23.45 -5.63
C ILE A 67 -3.08 24.35 -6.77
N ARG A 68 -2.15 24.82 -7.60
CA ARG A 68 -2.45 25.72 -8.72
C ARG A 68 -3.24 25.04 -9.84
N SER A 69 -3.08 23.72 -10.02
CA SER A 69 -3.77 22.97 -11.08
C SER A 69 -4.32 21.64 -10.55
N LEU A 70 -5.63 21.60 -10.29
CA LEU A 70 -6.35 20.36 -9.94
C LEU A 70 -6.33 19.34 -11.08
N ALA A 71 -6.30 19.79 -12.34
CA ALA A 71 -6.21 18.91 -13.50
C ALA A 71 -4.87 18.16 -13.54
N ALA A 72 -3.75 18.84 -13.22
CA ALA A 72 -2.45 18.19 -13.10
C ALA A 72 -2.39 17.21 -11.90
N PHE A 73 -3.00 17.60 -10.77
CA PHE A 73 -3.07 16.71 -9.60
C PHE A 73 -3.94 15.46 -9.88
N ARG A 74 -5.05 15.60 -10.62
CA ARG A 74 -5.85 14.42 -11.05
C ARG A 74 -5.04 13.48 -11.93
N ARG A 75 -4.27 14.00 -12.89
CA ARG A 75 -3.34 13.20 -13.70
C ARG A 75 -2.25 12.54 -12.84
N PHE A 76 -1.77 13.24 -11.81
CA PHE A 76 -0.82 12.70 -10.85
C PHE A 76 -1.39 11.49 -10.09
N LEU A 77 -2.65 11.51 -9.66
CA LEU A 77 -3.31 10.36 -9.02
C LEU A 77 -3.31 9.12 -9.93
N THR A 78 -3.68 9.29 -11.20
CA THR A 78 -3.63 8.19 -12.18
C THR A 78 -2.20 7.69 -12.40
N LEU A 79 -1.23 8.61 -12.45
CA LEU A 79 0.17 8.25 -12.60
C LEU A 79 0.69 7.47 -11.37
N ILE A 80 0.35 7.89 -10.15
CA ILE A 80 0.68 7.15 -8.91
C ILE A 80 0.04 5.76 -8.91
N ALA A 81 -1.21 5.63 -9.35
CA ALA A 81 -1.86 4.32 -9.46
C ALA A 81 -1.10 3.39 -10.44
N SER A 82 -0.61 3.92 -11.56
CA SER A 82 0.19 3.15 -12.52
C SER A 82 1.60 2.81 -12.03
N ARG A 83 2.08 3.47 -10.98
CA ARG A 83 3.38 3.25 -10.34
C ARG A 83 3.29 2.48 -9.03
N THR A 84 2.09 1.96 -8.69
CA THR A 84 1.92 1.15 -7.48
C THR A 84 2.89 -0.04 -7.47
N GLY A 85 3.49 -0.35 -6.32
CA GLY A 85 4.51 -1.38 -6.18
C GLY A 85 5.92 -1.00 -6.68
N GLN A 86 6.09 0.17 -7.29
CA GLN A 86 7.38 0.61 -7.81
C GLN A 86 8.13 1.51 -6.81
N ILE A 87 9.45 1.51 -6.93
CA ILE A 87 10.31 2.43 -6.21
C ILE A 87 10.01 3.85 -6.68
N LEU A 88 9.76 4.74 -5.72
CA LEU A 88 9.38 6.11 -5.99
C LEU A 88 10.53 6.90 -6.61
N ASN A 89 10.32 7.32 -7.85
CA ASN A 89 11.19 8.28 -8.55
C ASN A 89 10.40 9.57 -8.82
N LYS A 90 10.71 10.62 -8.06
CA LYS A 90 9.99 11.90 -8.16
C LYS A 90 10.24 12.64 -9.48
N THR A 91 11.40 12.45 -10.09
CA THR A 91 11.74 13.06 -11.39
C THR A 91 10.89 12.43 -12.51
N ASP A 92 10.72 11.11 -12.49
CA ASP A 92 9.91 10.38 -13.47
C ASP A 92 8.40 10.70 -13.34
N LEU A 93 7.97 11.17 -12.16
CA LEU A 93 6.60 11.65 -11.94
C LEU A 93 6.44 13.11 -12.38
N ALA A 94 7.46 13.94 -12.23
CA ALA A 94 7.40 15.37 -12.53
C ALA A 94 7.34 15.66 -14.04
N ALA A 95 8.19 14.97 -14.81
CA ALA A 95 8.37 15.22 -16.24
C ALA A 95 7.06 15.11 -17.06
N PRO A 96 6.27 14.01 -17.00
CA PRO A 96 5.04 13.87 -17.79
C PRO A 96 3.91 14.81 -17.36
N LEU A 97 4.00 15.39 -16.15
CA LEU A 97 3.01 16.31 -15.61
C LEU A 97 3.35 17.78 -15.86
N GLY A 98 4.58 18.06 -16.30
CA GLY A 98 5.08 19.43 -16.49
C GLY A 98 5.17 20.23 -15.19
N VAL A 99 5.48 19.57 -14.07
CA VAL A 99 5.61 20.19 -12.74
C VAL A 99 7.01 20.00 -12.17
N SER A 100 7.36 20.74 -11.14
CA SER A 100 8.65 20.63 -10.48
C SER A 100 8.72 19.42 -9.54
N VAL A 101 9.92 18.91 -9.26
CA VAL A 101 10.15 17.85 -8.26
C VAL A 101 9.71 18.25 -6.84
N PRO A 102 9.91 19.50 -6.38
CA PRO A 102 9.31 19.98 -5.13
C PRO A 102 7.78 19.87 -5.11
N THR A 103 7.09 20.21 -6.22
CA THR A 103 5.64 20.05 -6.33
C THR A 103 5.21 18.57 -6.18
N ILE A 104 5.92 17.64 -6.81
CA ILE A 104 5.67 16.20 -6.63
C ILE A 104 5.89 15.78 -5.17
N THR A 105 6.92 16.32 -4.52
CA THR A 105 7.19 16.01 -3.11
C THR A 105 6.05 16.49 -2.21
N GLU A 106 5.53 17.68 -2.44
CA GLU A 106 4.36 18.21 -1.74
C GLU A 106 3.13 17.34 -1.97
N TRP A 107 2.84 16.98 -3.22
CA TRP A 107 1.69 16.16 -3.58
C TRP A 107 1.74 14.75 -2.98
N ILE A 108 2.91 14.14 -2.93
CA ILE A 108 3.12 12.86 -2.23
C ILE A 108 2.83 13.02 -0.73
N GLY A 109 3.33 14.09 -0.11
CA GLY A 109 3.07 14.38 1.30
C GLY A 109 1.58 14.56 1.60
N ILE A 110 0.83 15.20 0.70
CA ILE A 110 -0.63 15.32 0.81
C ILE A 110 -1.29 13.94 0.77
N LEU A 111 -0.96 13.10 -0.22
CA LEU A 111 -1.54 11.76 -0.34
C LEU A 111 -1.21 10.86 0.86
N GLU A 112 -0.01 10.98 1.41
CA GLU A 112 0.41 10.23 2.59
C GLU A 112 -0.33 10.71 3.84
N THR A 113 -0.42 12.04 4.05
CA THR A 113 -1.10 12.65 5.20
C THR A 113 -2.61 12.37 5.19
N THR A 114 -3.22 12.34 4.00
CA THR A 114 -4.65 12.03 3.83
C THR A 114 -4.93 10.52 3.77
N GLY A 115 -3.90 9.69 3.91
CA GLY A 115 -4.04 8.24 3.94
C GLY A 115 -4.41 7.61 2.60
N GLN A 116 -4.17 8.31 1.47
CA GLN A 116 -4.44 7.78 0.12
C GLN A 116 -3.35 6.82 -0.35
N ILE A 117 -2.13 7.02 0.12
CA ILE A 117 -0.99 6.16 -0.19
C ILE A 117 -0.27 5.70 1.07
N VAL A 118 0.43 4.58 0.93
CA VAL A 118 1.40 4.05 1.88
C VAL A 118 2.77 4.08 1.20
N LEU A 119 3.74 4.71 1.85
CA LEU A 119 5.15 4.62 1.49
C LEU A 119 5.79 3.50 2.30
N VAL A 120 6.32 2.50 1.61
CA VAL A 120 7.01 1.37 2.23
C VAL A 120 8.51 1.60 2.05
N PRO A 121 9.25 1.96 3.13
CA PRO A 121 10.68 2.16 3.06
C PRO A 121 11.44 0.83 2.91
N PRO A 122 12.67 0.87 2.42
CA PRO A 122 13.52 -0.32 2.40
C PRO A 122 13.96 -0.70 3.81
N TYR A 123 14.10 -2.01 4.05
CA TYR A 123 14.63 -2.56 5.30
C TYR A 123 16.15 -2.47 5.31
N PHE A 124 16.70 -1.76 6.30
CA PHE A 124 18.14 -1.64 6.52
C PHE A 124 18.54 -2.41 7.79
N GLU A 125 18.94 -3.62 7.65
CA GLU A 125 19.84 -4.23 8.62
C GLU A 125 21.28 -3.98 8.14
N ASN A 126 22.26 -3.96 9.05
CA ASN A 126 23.68 -3.69 8.74
C ASN A 126 24.30 -4.74 7.78
N PHE A 127 23.71 -4.89 6.58
CA PHE A 127 24.17 -5.82 5.56
C PHE A 127 25.45 -5.40 4.84
N GLY A 128 26.08 -4.26 5.24
CA GLY A 128 27.32 -3.75 4.60
C GLY A 128 27.18 -3.42 3.11
N LYS A 129 25.94 -3.45 2.56
CA LYS A 129 25.66 -3.28 1.14
C LYS A 129 25.00 -1.94 0.87
N ARG A 130 25.29 -1.35 -0.30
CA ARG A 130 24.55 -0.19 -0.81
C ARG A 130 23.15 -0.64 -1.17
N LEU A 131 22.15 -0.25 -0.37
CA LEU A 131 20.75 -0.53 -0.59
C LEU A 131 20.08 0.66 -1.29
N ILE A 132 18.96 0.37 -1.95
CA ILE A 132 18.10 1.40 -2.54
C ILE A 132 17.46 2.18 -1.40
N LYS A 133 17.54 3.52 -1.44
CA LYS A 133 17.05 4.39 -0.35
C LYS A 133 15.61 4.86 -0.53
N SER A 134 15.09 4.87 -1.76
CA SER A 134 13.75 5.36 -2.06
C SER A 134 12.69 4.33 -1.66
N PRO A 135 11.54 4.76 -1.11
CA PRO A 135 10.46 3.85 -0.76
C PRO A 135 9.73 3.33 -2.01
N LYS A 136 9.03 2.21 -1.86
CA LYS A 136 7.96 1.81 -2.79
C LYS A 136 6.69 2.57 -2.43
N VAL A 137 5.82 2.84 -3.43
CA VAL A 137 4.53 3.50 -3.26
C VAL A 137 3.39 2.55 -3.52
N TYR A 138 2.38 2.55 -2.64
CA TYR A 138 1.15 1.77 -2.79
C TYR A 138 -0.06 2.65 -2.51
N LEU A 139 -1.17 2.40 -3.20
CA LEU A 139 -2.46 2.97 -2.82
C LEU A 139 -3.01 2.25 -1.59
N THR A 140 -3.60 3.00 -0.66
CA THR A 140 -4.20 2.44 0.57
C THR A 140 -5.47 1.66 0.27
N ASP A 141 -6.16 2.01 -0.82
CA ASP A 141 -7.35 1.30 -1.28
C ASP A 141 -7.16 0.75 -2.70
N SER A 142 -7.29 -0.56 -2.84
CA SER A 142 -7.13 -1.25 -4.12
C SER A 142 -8.26 -0.96 -5.11
N GLY A 143 -9.49 -0.73 -4.62
CA GLY A 143 -10.64 -0.37 -5.45
C GLY A 143 -10.44 1.01 -6.08
N LEU A 144 -9.93 1.98 -5.32
CA LEU A 144 -9.52 3.27 -5.86
C LEU A 144 -8.43 3.10 -6.92
N GLY A 145 -7.45 2.22 -6.68
CA GLY A 145 -6.40 1.89 -7.64
C GLY A 145 -6.96 1.30 -8.94
N CYS A 146 -7.87 0.34 -8.83
CA CYS A 146 -8.57 -0.23 -9.98
C CYS A 146 -9.34 0.84 -10.76
N HIS A 147 -10.10 1.70 -10.07
CA HIS A 147 -10.85 2.78 -10.69
C HIS A 147 -9.95 3.77 -11.45
N LEU A 148 -8.85 4.22 -10.82
CA LEU A 148 -7.89 5.15 -11.46
C LEU A 148 -7.22 4.56 -12.70
N LEU A 149 -7.10 3.23 -12.78
CA LEU A 149 -6.53 2.50 -13.92
C LEU A 149 -7.57 2.02 -14.94
N GLY A 150 -8.87 2.36 -14.74
CA GLY A 150 -9.95 1.94 -15.64
C GLY A 150 -10.27 0.45 -15.57
N ILE A 151 -9.99 -0.20 -14.44
CA ILE A 151 -10.24 -1.64 -14.21
C ILE A 151 -11.54 -1.75 -13.41
N ASP A 152 -12.63 -2.12 -14.07
CA ASP A 152 -13.99 -2.15 -13.52
C ASP A 152 -14.57 -3.57 -13.33
N THR A 153 -13.93 -4.58 -13.89
CA THR A 153 -14.38 -5.97 -13.82
C THR A 153 -13.28 -6.93 -13.39
N ALA A 154 -13.64 -8.06 -12.81
CA ALA A 154 -12.68 -9.11 -12.45
C ALA A 154 -11.93 -9.65 -13.67
N ARG A 155 -12.59 -9.70 -14.84
CA ARG A 155 -11.95 -10.09 -16.10
C ARG A 155 -10.92 -9.07 -16.57
N ALA A 156 -11.21 -7.76 -16.46
CA ALA A 156 -10.26 -6.70 -16.77
C ALA A 156 -9.06 -6.77 -15.81
N LEU A 157 -9.31 -6.95 -14.51
CA LEU A 157 -8.28 -7.08 -13.49
C LEU A 157 -7.34 -8.27 -13.78
N SER A 158 -7.88 -9.46 -14.06
CA SER A 158 -7.07 -10.66 -14.32
C SER A 158 -6.19 -10.58 -15.57
N ARG A 159 -6.54 -9.70 -16.52
CA ARG A 159 -5.78 -9.46 -17.75
C ARG A 159 -4.92 -8.20 -17.71
N SER A 160 -5.05 -7.42 -16.66
CA SER A 160 -4.34 -6.16 -16.50
C SER A 160 -2.85 -6.41 -16.22
N PRO A 161 -1.93 -5.66 -16.84
CA PRO A 161 -0.52 -5.68 -16.48
C PRO A 161 -0.27 -5.18 -15.06
N PHE A 162 -1.25 -4.49 -14.47
CA PHE A 162 -1.19 -3.99 -13.08
C PHE A 162 -1.69 -5.00 -12.05
N SER A 163 -2.21 -6.17 -12.45
CA SER A 163 -2.83 -7.14 -11.54
C SER A 163 -1.89 -7.54 -10.39
N GLN A 164 -0.64 -7.84 -10.70
CA GLN A 164 0.37 -8.20 -9.68
C GLN A 164 0.64 -7.03 -8.72
N ALA A 165 0.88 -5.83 -9.23
CA ALA A 165 1.19 -4.67 -8.42
C ALA A 165 -0.01 -4.19 -7.56
N LEU A 166 -1.24 -4.31 -8.08
CA LEU A 166 -2.46 -4.05 -7.32
C LEU A 166 -2.66 -5.07 -6.20
N PHE A 167 -2.35 -6.36 -6.44
CA PHE A 167 -2.43 -7.39 -5.42
C PHE A 167 -1.38 -7.17 -4.32
N GLU A 168 -0.15 -6.86 -4.70
CA GLU A 168 0.92 -6.48 -3.76
C GLU A 168 0.49 -5.27 -2.90
N GLY A 169 -0.08 -4.22 -3.54
CA GLY A 169 -0.63 -3.06 -2.84
C GLY A 169 -1.79 -3.40 -1.90
N PHE A 170 -2.65 -4.33 -2.28
CA PHE A 170 -3.71 -4.84 -1.42
C PHE A 170 -3.15 -5.51 -0.17
N VAL A 171 -2.14 -6.37 -0.31
CA VAL A 171 -1.46 -7.02 0.82
C VAL A 171 -0.80 -5.98 1.72
N ALA A 172 -0.07 -5.00 1.16
CA ALA A 172 0.53 -3.90 1.92
C ALA A 172 -0.52 -3.12 2.72
N SER A 173 -1.63 -2.79 2.08
CA SER A 173 -2.75 -2.08 2.71
C SER A 173 -3.35 -2.88 3.87
N GLU A 174 -3.60 -4.17 3.69
CA GLU A 174 -4.17 -5.03 4.74
C GLU A 174 -3.25 -5.14 5.96
N ILE A 175 -1.92 -5.25 5.74
CA ILE A 175 -0.94 -5.25 6.83
C ILE A 175 -0.98 -3.93 7.60
N VAL A 176 -0.97 -2.79 6.89
CA VAL A 176 -1.00 -1.46 7.51
C VAL A 176 -2.32 -1.20 8.25
N LYS A 177 -3.47 -1.55 7.65
CA LYS A 177 -4.78 -1.43 8.31
C LYS A 177 -4.82 -2.20 9.62
N GLN A 178 -4.33 -3.44 9.62
CA GLN A 178 -4.29 -4.25 10.83
C GLN A 178 -3.40 -3.62 11.92
N GLN A 179 -2.23 -3.09 11.56
CA GLN A 179 -1.36 -2.42 12.51
C GLN A 179 -2.04 -1.18 13.10
N VAL A 180 -2.64 -0.34 12.24
CA VAL A 180 -3.34 0.89 12.66
C VAL A 180 -4.56 0.59 13.52
N ASN A 181 -5.38 -0.37 13.14
CA ASN A 181 -6.58 -0.77 13.89
C ASN A 181 -6.25 -1.33 15.28
N LEU A 182 -5.06 -1.89 15.45
CA LEU A 182 -4.54 -2.34 16.74
C LEU A 182 -3.79 -1.24 17.53
N GLY A 183 -3.79 0.01 17.04
CA GLY A 183 -3.06 1.13 17.66
C GLY A 183 -1.53 0.96 17.59
N ARG A 184 -1.02 0.13 16.70
CA ARG A 184 0.41 -0.12 16.54
C ARG A 184 1.04 0.87 15.57
N ARG A 185 2.37 1.00 15.63
CA ARG A 185 3.13 1.73 14.62
C ARG A 185 3.08 1.01 13.28
N ARG A 186 3.14 1.78 12.20
CA ARG A 186 3.26 1.24 10.84
C ARG A 186 4.70 0.78 10.65
N GLU A 187 4.91 -0.53 10.67
CA GLU A 187 6.22 -1.18 10.50
C GLU A 187 6.10 -2.15 9.34
N LEU A 188 6.21 -1.61 8.14
CA LEU A 188 6.20 -2.33 6.88
C LEU A 188 7.37 -1.86 6.05
N TYR A 189 8.21 -2.78 5.59
CA TYR A 189 9.40 -2.54 4.83
C TYR A 189 9.44 -3.45 3.60
N PHE A 190 10.26 -3.11 2.60
CA PHE A 190 10.63 -4.03 1.53
C PHE A 190 12.15 -4.27 1.54
N PHE A 191 12.60 -5.30 0.85
CA PHE A 191 14.04 -5.53 0.64
C PHE A 191 14.35 -5.60 -0.84
N ARG A 192 15.39 -4.90 -1.27
CA ARG A 192 15.97 -5.07 -2.59
C ARG A 192 17.45 -4.78 -2.56
N ASP A 193 18.25 -5.74 -3.04
CA ASP A 193 19.70 -5.58 -3.17
C ASP A 193 20.09 -5.27 -4.63
N GLN A 194 21.37 -4.93 -4.81
CA GLN A 194 21.93 -4.62 -6.14
C GLN A 194 22.06 -5.85 -7.06
N ARG A 195 21.95 -7.06 -6.50
CA ARG A 195 22.00 -8.32 -7.25
C ARG A 195 20.63 -8.75 -7.76
N GLY A 196 19.58 -7.94 -7.49
CA GLY A 196 18.22 -8.21 -7.91
C GLY A 196 17.44 -9.13 -6.97
N LEU A 197 17.97 -9.49 -5.80
CA LEU A 197 17.18 -10.17 -4.77
C LEU A 197 16.18 -9.16 -4.20
N GLU A 198 14.91 -9.46 -4.33
CA GLU A 198 13.81 -8.64 -3.82
C GLU A 198 12.88 -9.49 -2.95
N VAL A 199 12.38 -8.91 -1.86
CA VAL A 199 11.33 -9.43 -1.00
C VAL A 199 10.30 -8.32 -0.84
N ASP A 200 9.05 -8.63 -1.15
CA ASP A 200 7.99 -7.62 -1.24
C ASP A 200 7.76 -6.92 0.09
N PHE A 201 7.66 -7.71 1.18
CA PHE A 201 7.46 -7.11 2.50
C PHE A 201 8.28 -7.79 3.59
N ILE A 202 8.72 -6.97 4.53
CA ILE A 202 9.32 -7.37 5.81
C ILE A 202 8.53 -6.68 6.92
N VAL A 203 8.01 -7.47 7.84
CA VAL A 203 7.26 -7.00 9.00
C VAL A 203 7.98 -7.44 10.27
N PRO A 204 8.50 -6.51 11.09
CA PRO A 204 9.02 -6.85 12.41
C PRO A 204 7.93 -7.41 13.31
N HIS A 205 8.22 -8.49 14.01
CA HIS A 205 7.33 -9.13 14.98
C HIS A 205 8.04 -9.27 16.33
N GLY A 206 7.77 -8.31 17.22
CA GLY A 206 8.55 -8.18 18.45
C GLY A 206 10.01 -7.82 18.18
N ALA A 207 10.87 -8.05 19.18
CA ALA A 207 12.27 -7.61 19.12
C ALA A 207 13.20 -8.55 18.31
N GLN A 208 12.79 -9.78 18.04
CA GLN A 208 13.70 -10.81 17.53
C GLN A 208 13.17 -11.61 16.34
N GLU A 209 12.02 -11.29 15.81
CA GLU A 209 11.42 -12.00 14.67
C GLU A 209 11.12 -11.04 13.52
N LEU A 210 11.42 -11.48 12.29
CA LEU A 210 11.03 -10.83 11.05
C LEU A 210 10.14 -11.76 10.23
N VAL A 211 9.01 -11.25 9.77
CA VAL A 211 8.15 -11.94 8.82
C VAL A 211 8.49 -11.45 7.42
N LEU A 212 8.97 -12.35 6.58
CA LEU A 212 9.32 -12.10 5.19
C LEU A 212 8.17 -12.56 4.31
N ILE A 213 7.63 -11.67 3.51
CA ILE A 213 6.40 -11.90 2.75
C ILE A 213 6.65 -11.70 1.26
N GLU A 214 6.22 -12.68 0.48
CA GLU A 214 6.11 -12.60 -0.98
C GLU A 214 4.62 -12.61 -1.35
N ALA A 215 4.18 -11.65 -2.17
CA ALA A 215 2.81 -11.52 -2.62
C ALA A 215 2.71 -11.86 -4.11
N THR A 216 1.83 -12.79 -4.47
CA THR A 216 1.62 -13.16 -5.87
C THR A 216 0.14 -13.18 -6.23
N ALA A 217 -0.22 -12.48 -7.32
CA ALA A 217 -1.59 -12.49 -7.86
C ALA A 217 -1.96 -13.83 -8.52
N SER A 218 -1.00 -14.76 -8.66
CA SER A 218 -1.24 -16.07 -9.25
C SER A 218 -2.21 -16.88 -8.38
N GLN A 219 -3.10 -17.63 -9.02
CA GLN A 219 -3.97 -18.60 -8.36
C GLN A 219 -3.22 -19.86 -7.93
N THR A 220 -2.08 -20.14 -8.56
CA THR A 220 -1.23 -21.30 -8.30
C THR A 220 0.09 -20.85 -7.69
N VAL A 221 0.45 -21.42 -6.57
CA VAL A 221 1.78 -21.21 -5.96
C VAL A 221 2.77 -22.18 -6.62
N TYR A 222 3.72 -21.60 -7.34
CA TYR A 222 4.82 -22.39 -7.88
C TYR A 222 5.90 -22.63 -6.81
N PRO A 223 6.66 -23.74 -6.87
CA PRO A 223 7.69 -24.04 -5.88
C PRO A 223 8.79 -22.99 -5.72
N ASN A 224 8.99 -22.17 -6.76
CA ASN A 224 9.97 -21.08 -6.75
C ASN A 224 9.43 -19.76 -6.15
N ALA A 225 8.13 -19.65 -5.86
CA ALA A 225 7.53 -18.43 -5.28
C ALA A 225 8.15 -18.04 -3.93
N ALA A 226 8.63 -19.00 -3.15
CA ALA A 226 9.30 -18.74 -1.87
C ALA A 226 10.82 -18.50 -2.00
N ARG A 227 11.38 -18.50 -3.21
CA ARG A 227 12.85 -18.48 -3.40
C ARG A 227 13.49 -17.21 -2.82
N SER A 228 12.89 -16.06 -3.06
CA SER A 228 13.41 -14.76 -2.59
C SER A 228 13.41 -14.70 -1.06
N VAL A 229 12.27 -14.98 -0.43
CA VAL A 229 12.14 -14.95 1.04
C VAL A 229 13.07 -15.97 1.72
N LEU A 230 13.22 -17.18 1.17
CA LEU A 230 14.13 -18.20 1.70
C LEU A 230 15.60 -17.81 1.51
N SER A 231 15.94 -17.15 0.39
CA SER A 231 17.30 -16.66 0.15
C SER A 231 17.67 -15.54 1.13
N LEU A 232 16.76 -14.58 1.35
CA LEU A 232 16.98 -13.50 2.31
C LEU A 232 17.05 -14.07 3.75
N ALA A 233 16.17 -14.99 4.13
CA ALA A 233 16.14 -15.59 5.45
C ALA A 233 17.48 -16.23 5.84
N ARG A 234 18.17 -16.88 4.89
CA ARG A 234 19.51 -17.48 5.12
C ARG A 234 20.60 -16.45 5.37
N SER A 235 20.42 -15.19 4.94
CA SER A 235 21.40 -14.12 5.13
C SER A 235 21.19 -13.34 6.43
N ILE A 236 19.99 -13.41 7.02
CA ILE A 236 19.66 -12.77 8.30
C ILE A 236 20.16 -13.66 9.46
N ARG A 237 21.04 -13.09 10.31
CA ARG A 237 21.64 -13.83 11.43
C ARG A 237 21.13 -13.39 12.80
N ASN A 238 20.64 -12.15 12.90
CA ASN A 238 20.31 -11.51 14.18
C ASN A 238 18.84 -11.65 14.57
N HIS A 239 18.00 -12.19 13.68
CA HIS A 239 16.57 -12.36 13.90
C HIS A 239 16.12 -13.76 13.49
N ARG A 240 15.11 -14.26 14.16
CA ARG A 240 14.32 -15.39 13.65
C ARG A 240 13.54 -14.89 12.43
N THR A 241 13.45 -15.73 11.41
CA THR A 241 12.72 -15.38 10.19
C THR A 241 11.57 -16.35 9.96
N ARG A 242 10.42 -15.79 9.60
CA ARG A 242 9.25 -16.54 9.13
C ARG A 242 8.99 -16.15 7.70
N CYS A 243 8.96 -17.14 6.81
CA CYS A 243 8.71 -16.92 5.37
C CYS A 243 7.27 -17.25 5.04
N VAL A 244 6.64 -16.34 4.29
CA VAL A 244 5.23 -16.40 3.91
C VAL A 244 5.09 -16.09 2.43
N VAL A 245 4.25 -16.87 1.74
CA VAL A 245 3.77 -16.54 0.39
C VAL A 245 2.27 -16.30 0.47
N VAL A 246 1.85 -15.09 0.10
CA VAL A 246 0.44 -14.71 0.00
C VAL A 246 0.03 -14.79 -1.46
N HIS A 247 -1.05 -15.50 -1.77
CA HIS A 247 -1.58 -15.60 -3.12
C HIS A 247 -3.10 -15.39 -3.16
N HIS A 248 -3.66 -15.19 -4.35
CA HIS A 248 -5.02 -14.68 -4.55
C HIS A 248 -6.14 -15.49 -3.85
N HIS A 249 -5.93 -16.76 -3.50
CA HIS A 249 -6.95 -17.61 -2.88
C HIS A 249 -6.62 -18.10 -1.47
N ARG A 250 -5.38 -18.02 -1.03
CA ARG A 250 -4.96 -18.50 0.31
C ARG A 250 -3.67 -17.83 0.75
N CYS A 251 -3.55 -17.70 2.05
CA CYS A 251 -2.25 -17.46 2.69
C CYS A 251 -1.60 -18.81 2.98
N TRP A 252 -0.43 -19.07 2.40
CA TRP A 252 0.34 -20.26 2.69
C TRP A 252 1.26 -19.99 3.88
N THR A 253 0.86 -20.44 5.07
CA THR A 253 1.66 -20.33 6.29
C THR A 253 1.71 -21.64 7.05
N LYS A 254 2.91 -22.05 7.43
CA LYS A 254 3.07 -22.76 8.68
C LYS A 254 3.01 -21.70 9.79
N THR A 255 1.83 -21.48 10.37
CA THR A 255 1.55 -20.61 11.52
C THR A 255 1.86 -19.12 11.36
N MET A 256 0.83 -18.29 11.17
CA MET A 256 0.89 -16.84 11.34
C MET A 256 -0.16 -16.31 12.32
N PRO A 257 0.25 -15.66 13.43
CA PRO A 257 -0.71 -15.02 14.34
C PRO A 257 -1.18 -13.63 13.89
N TYR A 258 -0.74 -13.08 12.75
CA TYR A 258 -0.99 -11.67 12.37
C TYR A 258 -1.24 -11.38 10.88
N LEU A 259 -1.36 -12.38 10.02
CA LEU A 259 -2.11 -12.17 8.79
C LEU A 259 -3.60 -12.33 9.11
N PRO A 260 -4.49 -11.48 8.54
CA PRO A 260 -5.91 -11.63 8.77
C PRO A 260 -6.34 -13.07 8.48
N GLN A 261 -7.07 -13.70 9.39
CA GLN A 261 -7.67 -15.03 9.17
C GLN A 261 -8.49 -15.09 7.87
N ALA A 262 -8.89 -13.93 7.35
CA ALA A 262 -9.58 -13.77 6.06
C ALA A 262 -8.67 -14.06 4.83
N LEU A 263 -7.34 -14.03 4.98
CA LEU A 263 -6.40 -14.46 3.93
C LEU A 263 -6.09 -15.96 4.03
N GLU A 264 -6.52 -16.63 5.10
CA GLU A 264 -6.39 -18.08 5.30
C GLU A 264 -7.55 -18.90 4.69
N ARG A 265 -8.60 -18.24 4.15
CA ARG A 265 -9.79 -18.91 3.57
C ARG A 265 -9.79 -18.88 2.05
#